data_2834e4f05bfc95c49542e00df7dec979
#
_entry.id   2834e4f05bfc95c49542e00df7dec979
#
_cell.length_a   1.000
_cell.length_b   1.000
_cell.length_c   1.000
_cell.angle_alpha   90.00
_cell.angle_beta   90.00
_cell.angle_gamma   90.00
#
_symmetry.space_group_name_H-M   'P 1'
#
loop_
_entity.id
_entity.type
_entity.pdbx_description
1 polymer ?
#
loop_
_entity_poly.entity_id
_entity_poly.type
_entity_poly.pdbx_seq_one_letter_code
_entity_poly.pdbx_strand_id
1 'polypeptide(L)'
;MNKLKDIEDITVNFNKEKHLIFGYTPMCGTCKISERMLDIANEILQLPIKKIDLNFYPEWSKEKQIMSVPVLLLMRREEEIKRIYAFQSVTYLLENSK
;
A
#
# COMPACT_ATOMS: atom_id res chain seq x y z
N MET A 1 13.17 -17.70 0.94
CA MET A 1 13.35 -16.36 0.37
C MET A 1 13.95 -15.45 1.41
N ASN A 2 14.94 -14.67 1.05
CA ASN A 2 15.58 -13.84 2.05
C ASN A 2 14.92 -12.46 2.15
N LYS A 3 15.16 -11.78 3.27
CA LYS A 3 14.56 -10.49 3.58
C LYS A 3 14.85 -9.41 2.54
N LEU A 4 16.08 -9.36 2.06
CA LEU A 4 16.48 -8.34 1.10
C LEU A 4 15.69 -8.45 -0.17
N LYS A 5 15.46 -9.69 -0.62
CA LYS A 5 14.70 -9.91 -1.83
C LYS A 5 13.24 -9.49 -1.68
N ASP A 6 12.65 -9.74 -0.51
CA ASP A 6 11.29 -9.30 -0.23
C ASP A 6 11.18 -7.78 -0.33
N ILE A 7 12.11 -7.07 0.29
CA ILE A 7 12.13 -5.62 0.30
C ILE A 7 12.34 -5.07 -1.10
N GLU A 8 13.29 -5.63 -1.83
CA GLU A 8 13.56 -5.20 -3.20
C GLU A 8 12.38 -5.42 -4.12
N ASP A 9 11.68 -6.55 -3.93
CA ASP A 9 10.53 -6.89 -4.74
C ASP A 9 9.41 -5.87 -4.59
N ILE A 10 9.26 -5.29 -3.41
CA ILE A 10 8.22 -4.32 -3.13
C ILE A 10 8.62 -2.91 -3.55
N THR A 11 9.86 -2.52 -3.31
CA THR A 11 10.27 -1.13 -3.45
C THR A 11 11.02 -0.79 -4.72
N VAL A 12 11.83 -1.71 -5.22
CA VAL A 12 12.75 -1.42 -6.34
C VAL A 12 12.03 -1.14 -7.65
N ASN A 13 10.82 -1.65 -7.81
CA ASN A 13 10.05 -1.45 -9.05
C ASN A 13 9.47 -0.04 -9.18
N PHE A 14 9.57 0.76 -8.12
CA PHE A 14 9.03 2.10 -8.10
C PHE A 14 10.14 3.14 -8.07
N ASN A 15 10.67 3.43 -9.26
CA ASN A 15 11.66 4.50 -9.40
C ASN A 15 11.00 5.87 -9.39
N LYS A 16 9.68 5.89 -9.37
CA LYS A 16 8.92 7.13 -9.36
C LYS A 16 9.05 7.80 -8.00
N GLU A 17 9.01 9.10 -8.05
CA GLU A 17 9.07 9.87 -6.82
C GLU A 17 7.94 9.52 -5.88
N LYS A 18 6.72 9.39 -6.41
CA LYS A 18 5.53 9.14 -5.60
C LYS A 18 4.81 7.89 -6.07
N HIS A 19 4.48 7.00 -5.14
CA HIS A 19 3.78 5.76 -5.47
C HIS A 19 3.00 5.24 -4.24
N LEU A 20 2.15 4.26 -4.49
CA LEU A 20 1.30 3.68 -3.45
C LEU A 20 1.62 2.21 -3.25
N ILE A 21 1.57 1.77 -2.01
CA ILE A 21 1.64 0.34 -1.67
C ILE A 21 0.38 0.00 -0.88
N PHE A 22 -0.41 -0.94 -1.39
CA PHE A 22 -1.62 -1.41 -0.75
C PHE A 22 -1.39 -2.80 -0.19
N GLY A 23 -1.46 -2.93 1.15
CA GLY A 23 -1.28 -4.20 1.82
C GLY A 23 -2.62 -4.82 2.22
N TYR A 24 -2.76 -6.09 1.96
CA TYR A 24 -4.00 -6.82 2.24
C TYR A 24 -3.69 -8.27 2.60
N THR A 25 -4.72 -8.99 3.01
CA THR A 25 -4.67 -10.46 3.11
C THR A 25 -5.95 -11.02 2.51
N PRO A 26 -5.92 -12.26 1.98
CA PRO A 26 -7.12 -12.85 1.35
C PRO A 26 -8.30 -13.02 2.29
N MET A 27 -8.04 -13.19 3.58
CA MET A 27 -9.11 -13.38 4.57
C MET A 27 -9.74 -12.08 5.06
N CYS A 28 -9.26 -10.97 4.59
CA CYS A 28 -9.73 -9.66 5.05
C CYS A 28 -10.90 -9.19 4.20
N GLY A 29 -12.11 -9.25 4.75
CA GLY A 29 -13.31 -8.82 4.02
C GLY A 29 -13.30 -7.35 3.67
N THR A 30 -12.86 -6.51 4.61
CA THR A 30 -12.80 -5.06 4.38
C THR A 30 -11.74 -4.66 3.37
N CYS A 31 -10.74 -5.52 3.14
CA CYS A 31 -9.69 -5.22 2.17
C CYS A 31 -10.24 -5.12 0.75
N LYS A 32 -11.25 -5.93 0.42
CA LYS A 32 -11.86 -5.88 -0.91
C LYS A 32 -12.60 -4.57 -1.15
N ILE A 33 -13.30 -4.10 -0.14
CA ILE A 33 -14.01 -2.82 -0.21
C ILE A 33 -13.00 -1.68 -0.33
N SER A 34 -11.97 -1.73 0.48
CA SER A 34 -10.91 -0.72 0.48
C SER A 34 -10.17 -0.68 -0.85
N GLU A 35 -9.90 -1.85 -1.41
CA GLU A 35 -9.24 -1.94 -2.72
C GLU A 35 -10.08 -1.28 -3.80
N ARG A 36 -11.39 -1.50 -3.76
CA ARG A 36 -12.30 -0.90 -4.73
C ARG A 36 -12.30 0.61 -4.63
N MET A 37 -12.35 1.13 -3.40
CA MET A 37 -12.24 2.57 -3.16
C MET A 37 -10.93 3.13 -3.70
N LEU A 38 -9.85 2.41 -3.44
CA LEU A 38 -8.52 2.82 -3.88
C LEU A 38 -8.43 2.85 -5.41
N ASP A 39 -8.98 1.85 -6.08
CA ASP A 39 -8.96 1.79 -7.54
C ASP A 39 -9.69 2.99 -8.13
N ILE A 40 -10.84 3.35 -7.54
CA ILE A 40 -11.61 4.51 -7.99
C ILE A 40 -10.80 5.79 -7.78
N ALA A 41 -10.23 5.96 -6.60
CA ALA A 41 -9.42 7.13 -6.29
C ALA A 41 -8.21 7.23 -7.23
N ASN A 42 -7.60 6.10 -7.53
CA ASN A 42 -6.39 6.09 -8.35
C ASN A 42 -6.66 6.34 -9.84
N GLU A 43 -7.90 6.26 -10.26
CA GLU A 43 -8.25 6.71 -11.61
C GLU A 43 -7.97 8.20 -11.75
N ILE A 44 -8.11 8.93 -10.66
CA ILE A 44 -7.85 10.37 -10.63
C ILE A 44 -6.38 10.64 -10.28
N LEU A 45 -5.84 9.94 -9.28
CA LEU A 45 -4.47 10.15 -8.83
C LEU A 45 -3.44 9.70 -9.86
N GLN A 46 -3.71 8.59 -10.53
CA GLN A 46 -2.83 8.02 -11.56
C GLN A 46 -1.41 7.79 -11.04
N LEU A 47 -1.29 7.25 -9.83
CA LEU A 47 -0.01 6.92 -9.23
C LEU A 47 0.31 5.45 -9.47
N PRO A 48 1.58 5.11 -9.61
CA PRO A 48 1.97 3.70 -9.60
C PRO A 48 1.53 3.07 -8.29
N ILE A 49 0.99 1.87 -8.36
CA ILE A 49 0.50 1.17 -7.18
C ILE A 49 0.96 -0.29 -7.20
N LYS A 50 1.42 -0.74 -6.05
CA LYS A 50 1.76 -2.14 -5.84
C LYS A 50 0.80 -2.69 -4.80
N LYS A 51 0.04 -3.73 -5.16
CA LYS A 51 -0.86 -4.41 -4.24
C LYS A 51 -0.17 -5.68 -3.78
N ILE A 52 -0.03 -5.84 -2.48
CA ILE A 52 0.73 -6.97 -1.93
C ILE A 52 -0.09 -7.75 -0.91
N ASP A 53 -0.02 -9.07 -1.00
CA ASP A 53 -0.55 -9.97 0.00
C ASP A 53 0.50 -10.09 1.10
N LEU A 54 0.23 -9.51 2.26
CA LEU A 54 1.21 -9.46 3.35
C LEU A 54 1.59 -10.84 3.91
N ASN A 55 0.80 -11.86 3.63
CA ASN A 55 1.14 -13.21 4.04
C ASN A 55 2.41 -13.71 3.35
N PHE A 56 2.72 -13.15 2.19
CA PHE A 56 3.94 -13.52 1.45
C PHE A 56 5.14 -12.63 1.78
N TYR A 57 4.94 -11.60 2.60
CA TYR A 57 6.00 -10.65 2.93
C TYR A 57 6.05 -10.38 4.44
N PRO A 58 6.18 -11.44 5.26
CA PRO A 58 6.13 -11.26 6.72
C PRO A 58 7.29 -10.43 7.26
N GLU A 59 8.47 -10.56 6.69
CA GLU A 59 9.63 -9.79 7.16
C GLU A 59 9.48 -8.31 6.84
N TRP A 60 9.01 -8.00 5.64
CA TRP A 60 8.76 -6.62 5.24
C TRP A 60 7.67 -6.00 6.10
N SER A 61 6.60 -6.75 6.34
CA SER A 61 5.49 -6.30 7.16
C SER A 61 5.93 -5.97 8.58
N LYS A 62 6.77 -6.83 9.14
CA LYS A 62 7.31 -6.63 10.48
C LYS A 62 8.23 -5.42 10.53
N GLU A 63 9.09 -5.28 9.56
CA GLU A 63 10.03 -4.17 9.48
C GLU A 63 9.31 -2.83 9.35
N LYS A 64 8.25 -2.80 8.57
CA LYS A 64 7.44 -1.60 8.40
C LYS A 64 6.45 -1.39 9.53
N GLN A 65 6.40 -2.30 10.48
CA GLN A 65 5.49 -2.22 11.62
C GLN A 65 4.04 -2.08 11.19
N ILE A 66 3.64 -2.92 10.24
CA ILE A 66 2.25 -2.94 9.77
C ILE A 66 1.38 -3.54 10.87
N MET A 67 0.42 -2.79 11.35
CA MET A 67 -0.40 -3.18 12.51
C MET A 67 -1.64 -3.96 12.12
N SER A 68 -2.17 -3.72 10.94
CA SER A 68 -3.39 -4.38 10.49
C SER A 68 -3.57 -4.18 8.99
N VAL A 69 -4.58 -4.84 8.43
CA VAL A 69 -4.97 -4.67 7.04
C VAL A 69 -6.43 -4.26 6.98
N PRO A 70 -6.85 -3.50 5.98
CA PRO A 70 -6.05 -2.99 4.87
C PRO A 70 -5.11 -1.87 5.31
N VAL A 71 -4.04 -1.66 4.56
CA VAL A 71 -3.13 -0.55 4.82
C VAL A 71 -2.68 0.04 3.49
N LEU A 72 -2.63 1.37 3.44
CA LEU A 72 -2.15 2.09 2.27
C LEU A 72 -0.96 2.94 2.70
N LEU A 73 0.17 2.74 2.03
CA LEU A 73 1.36 3.53 2.25
C LEU A 73 1.54 4.47 1.06
N LEU A 74 1.61 5.75 1.35
CA LEU A 74 1.99 6.75 0.34
C LEU A 74 3.50 6.93 0.46
N MET A 75 4.19 6.59 -0.60
CA MET A 75 5.66 6.58 -0.61
C MET A 75 6.20 7.63 -1.56
N ARG A 76 7.36 8.16 -1.20
CA ARG A 76 8.18 8.95 -2.09
C ARG A 76 9.54 8.28 -2.11
N ARG A 77 9.86 7.59 -3.21
CA ARG A 77 11.03 6.73 -3.30
C ARG A 77 10.94 5.67 -2.20
N GLU A 78 11.88 5.61 -1.29
CA GLU A 78 11.89 4.63 -0.21
C GLU A 78 11.31 5.17 1.09
N GLU A 79 10.88 6.43 1.09
CA GLU A 79 10.40 7.10 2.28
C GLU A 79 8.88 7.03 2.37
N GLU A 80 8.38 6.61 3.53
CA GLU A 80 6.95 6.59 3.81
C GLU A 80 6.51 8.00 4.19
N ILE A 81 5.60 8.58 3.39
CA ILE A 81 5.08 9.92 3.65
C ILE A 81 3.85 9.87 4.52
N LYS A 82 2.97 8.88 4.26
CA LYS A 82 1.71 8.77 4.97
C LYS A 82 1.24 7.33 4.99
N ARG A 83 0.54 6.98 6.07
CA ARG A 83 -0.01 5.63 6.24
C ARG A 83 -1.48 5.74 6.58
N ILE A 84 -2.32 5.00 5.86
CA ILE A 84 -3.76 5.00 6.07
C ILE A 84 -4.23 3.59 6.34
N TYR A 85 -4.90 3.38 7.46
CA TYR A 85 -5.52 2.09 7.79
C TYR A 85 -7.03 2.13 7.56
N ALA A 86 -7.70 3.22 7.92
CA ALA A 86 -9.13 3.39 7.71
C ALA A 86 -9.34 4.21 6.45
N PHE A 87 -9.81 3.56 5.38
CA PHE A 87 -9.92 4.20 4.08
C PHE A 87 -11.08 5.19 3.96
N GLN A 88 -12.06 5.07 4.81
CA GLN A 88 -13.22 5.96 4.95
C GLN A 88 -14.02 6.18 3.66
N SER A 89 -13.47 6.89 2.70
CA SER A 89 -14.16 7.19 1.44
C SER A 89 -13.16 7.46 0.33
N VAL A 90 -13.64 7.48 -0.91
CA VAL A 90 -12.83 7.85 -2.07
C VAL A 90 -12.28 9.26 -1.91
N THR A 91 -13.13 10.19 -1.46
CA THR A 91 -12.72 11.58 -1.22
C THR A 91 -11.59 11.67 -0.20
N TYR A 92 -11.71 10.91 0.88
CA TYR A 92 -10.68 10.88 1.91
C TYR A 92 -9.34 10.42 1.33
N LEU A 93 -9.37 9.38 0.50
CA LEU A 93 -8.16 8.87 -0.14
C LEU A 93 -7.54 9.89 -1.07
N LEU A 94 -8.38 10.58 -1.85
CA LEU A 94 -7.90 11.61 -2.76
C LEU A 94 -7.22 12.76 -2.02
N GLU A 95 -7.83 13.23 -0.94
CA GLU A 95 -7.29 14.33 -0.17
C GLU A 95 -6.01 13.98 0.55
N ASN A 96 -5.88 12.72 0.99
CA ASN A 96 -4.74 12.28 1.78
C ASN A 96 -3.62 11.64 0.97
N SER A 97 -3.81 11.48 -0.33
CA SER A 97 -2.80 10.89 -1.22
C SER A 97 -2.21 11.89 -2.20
N LYS A 98 -2.48 13.16 -2.00
CA LYS A 98 -1.91 14.21 -2.85
C LYS A 98 -0.48 14.55 -2.50
#